data_aac2a148891aa5f67689a33833a93bbf
#
_entry.id   aac2a148891aa5f67689a33833a93bbf
#
_cell.length_a   1.000
_cell.length_b   1.000
_cell.length_c   1.000
_cell.angle_alpha   90.00
_cell.angle_beta   90.00
_cell.angle_gamma   90.00
#
_symmetry.space_group_name_H-M   'P 1'
#
loop_
_entity.id
_entity.type
_entity.pdbx_description
1 polymer ?
#
loop_
_entity_poly.entity_id
_entity_poly.type
_entity_poly.pdbx_seq_one_letter_code
_entity_poly.pdbx_strand_id
1 'polypeptide(L)'
;HEHGFDTIAPVDLMDEEGQMKIPVRDKRHIRYDIVGDHLPRYDYMINLAHFKGHAMGGYGGVLKNASIGVASADGKAYIHTAGKTDKTEEMWQNIAEQDLFLESMAAAAQAVDDYFGENIIYINIMNNMSVDCDCDAHPSEVLLKDYGILASTDPVALDKACVDIIFNMHPTEGNDNAPLIERINSRHGLHTIDH
;
A
#
# COMPACT_ATOMS: atom_id res chain seq x y z
N HIS A 1 22.24 -0.82 -5.21
CA HIS A 1 23.44 -1.49 -5.76
C HIS A 1 23.24 -2.99 -5.99
N GLU A 2 22.81 -3.76 -4.99
CA GLU A 2 22.72 -5.23 -5.10
C GLU A 2 21.85 -5.74 -6.25
N HIS A 3 20.76 -5.02 -6.55
CA HIS A 3 19.83 -5.38 -7.63
C HIS A 3 20.05 -4.60 -8.92
N GLY A 4 21.06 -3.73 -8.98
CA GLY A 4 21.49 -3.03 -10.20
C GLY A 4 20.58 -1.88 -10.67
N PHE A 5 19.58 -1.44 -9.89
CA PHE A 5 18.68 -0.35 -10.27
C PHE A 5 19.44 0.95 -10.52
N ASP A 6 20.45 1.23 -9.73
CA ASP A 6 21.31 2.43 -9.84
C ASP A 6 22.12 2.50 -11.14
N THR A 7 22.24 1.37 -11.87
CA THR A 7 22.88 1.34 -13.19
C THR A 7 21.90 1.71 -14.31
N ILE A 8 20.59 1.72 -14.04
CA ILE A 8 19.51 1.96 -14.99
C ILE A 8 19.02 3.41 -14.89
N ALA A 9 18.84 3.90 -13.67
CA ALA A 9 18.33 5.24 -13.40
C ALA A 9 18.85 5.75 -12.06
N PRO A 10 18.84 7.07 -11.81
CA PRO A 10 19.09 7.62 -10.48
C PRO A 10 18.10 7.02 -9.46
N VAL A 11 18.61 6.57 -8.32
CA VAL A 11 17.81 6.08 -7.20
C VAL A 11 17.80 7.16 -6.13
N ASP A 12 16.62 7.59 -5.71
CA ASP A 12 16.41 8.58 -4.68
C ASP A 12 15.61 7.97 -3.52
N LEU A 13 16.10 8.12 -2.30
CA LEU A 13 15.37 7.80 -1.08
C LEU A 13 14.68 9.07 -0.60
N MET A 14 13.38 9.18 -0.80
CA MET A 14 12.64 10.43 -0.60
C MET A 14 12.71 10.99 0.83
N ASP A 15 13.00 10.15 1.82
CA ASP A 15 13.12 10.51 3.25
C ASP A 15 14.56 10.43 3.79
N GLU A 16 15.59 10.39 2.92
CA GLU A 16 17.00 10.28 3.33
C GLU A 16 17.49 11.55 4.05
N GLU A 17 17.08 12.72 3.58
CA GLU A 17 17.54 14.02 4.13
C GLU A 17 16.58 14.56 5.19
N GLY A 18 15.31 14.18 5.16
CA GLY A 18 14.31 14.67 6.09
C GLY A 18 12.88 14.27 5.73
N GLN A 19 11.95 14.92 6.39
CA GLN A 19 10.53 14.62 6.21
C GLN A 19 9.68 15.89 6.28
N MET A 20 8.53 15.85 5.63
CA MET A 20 7.55 16.92 5.60
C MET A 20 6.14 16.40 5.86
N LYS A 21 5.23 17.33 6.21
CA LYS A 21 3.82 17.01 6.44
C LYS A 21 3.00 17.50 5.26
N ILE A 22 2.17 16.61 4.72
CA ILE A 22 1.16 16.96 3.72
C ILE A 22 -0.24 16.85 4.34
N PRO A 23 -1.20 17.69 3.92
CA PRO A 23 -2.53 17.72 4.51
C PRO A 23 -3.34 16.48 4.11
N VAL A 24 -4.14 15.95 5.04
CA VAL A 24 -5.19 14.94 4.76
C VAL A 24 -6.56 15.61 4.76
N ARG A 25 -7.50 15.13 3.96
CA ARG A 25 -8.90 15.60 3.97
C ARG A 25 -9.65 15.07 5.18
N ASP A 26 -9.62 13.76 5.37
CA ASP A 26 -10.24 13.10 6.50
C ASP A 26 -9.32 13.08 7.72
N LYS A 27 -9.66 13.92 8.70
CA LYS A 27 -8.86 14.13 9.92
C LYS A 27 -9.39 13.34 11.12
N ARG A 28 -10.19 12.29 10.90
CA ARG A 28 -10.76 11.51 12.00
C ARG A 28 -9.68 10.82 12.85
N HIS A 29 -8.64 10.28 12.21
CA HIS A 29 -7.58 9.52 12.88
C HIS A 29 -6.23 10.21 12.75
N ILE A 30 -5.79 10.51 11.54
CA ILE A 30 -4.56 11.24 11.27
C ILE A 30 -4.86 12.68 10.83
N ARG A 31 -4.02 13.63 11.17
CA ARG A 31 -4.24 15.05 10.84
C ARG A 31 -3.44 15.51 9.63
N TYR A 32 -2.42 14.78 9.28
CA TYR A 32 -1.50 14.98 8.17
C TYR A 32 -0.88 13.63 7.83
N ASP A 33 -0.31 13.51 6.66
CA ASP A 33 0.62 12.44 6.36
C ASP A 33 2.06 12.95 6.47
N ILE A 34 3.01 12.09 6.85
CA ILE A 34 4.43 12.43 6.98
C ILE A 34 5.18 11.68 5.91
N VAL A 35 5.71 12.42 4.94
CA VAL A 35 6.40 11.89 3.77
C VAL A 35 7.84 12.40 3.71
N GLY A 36 8.65 11.84 2.85
CA GLY A 36 10.00 12.34 2.63
C GLY A 36 10.00 13.78 2.09
N ASP A 37 10.96 14.60 2.48
CA ASP A 37 11.07 16.01 2.06
C ASP A 37 11.58 16.17 0.62
N HIS A 38 11.97 15.06 -0.03
CA HIS A 38 12.26 15.04 -1.47
C HIS A 38 10.99 15.02 -2.34
N LEU A 39 9.80 14.75 -1.79
CA LEU A 39 8.55 14.69 -2.55
C LEU A 39 8.33 15.90 -3.49
N PRO A 40 8.61 17.16 -3.08
CA PRO A 40 8.46 18.32 -3.96
C PRO A 40 9.44 18.40 -5.14
N ARG A 41 10.42 17.51 -5.21
CA ARG A 41 11.38 17.44 -6.33
C ARG A 41 10.79 16.76 -7.58
N TYR A 42 9.59 16.19 -7.45
CA TYR A 42 8.94 15.39 -8.51
C TYR A 42 7.66 16.07 -8.99
N ASP A 43 7.54 16.21 -10.30
CA ASP A 43 6.36 16.78 -10.95
C ASP A 43 5.29 15.72 -11.27
N TYR A 44 5.68 14.44 -11.31
CA TYR A 44 4.82 13.33 -11.68
C TYR A 44 5.18 12.07 -10.90
N MET A 45 4.18 11.26 -10.55
CA MET A 45 4.38 9.98 -9.88
C MET A 45 3.81 8.81 -10.70
N ILE A 46 4.61 7.77 -10.87
CA ILE A 46 4.14 6.46 -11.28
C ILE A 46 4.14 5.57 -10.02
N ASN A 47 2.96 5.31 -9.47
CA ASN A 47 2.81 4.39 -8.36
C ASN A 47 2.74 2.95 -8.89
N LEU A 48 3.87 2.25 -8.81
CA LEU A 48 4.01 0.89 -9.30
C LEU A 48 4.00 -0.09 -8.12
N ALA A 49 2.94 -0.88 -8.00
CA ALA A 49 2.77 -1.83 -6.91
C ALA A 49 2.71 -3.28 -7.41
N HIS A 50 3.29 -4.18 -6.65
CA HIS A 50 3.05 -5.61 -6.76
C HIS A 50 1.80 -5.95 -5.94
N PHE A 51 0.76 -6.52 -6.60
CA PHE A 51 -0.47 -6.91 -5.92
C PHE A 51 -0.33 -8.29 -5.26
N LYS A 52 -0.62 -8.38 -3.97
CA LYS A 52 -0.49 -9.61 -3.15
C LYS A 52 -1.27 -9.49 -1.84
N GLY A 53 -1.27 -10.55 -1.04
CA GLY A 53 -1.78 -10.50 0.33
C GLY A 53 -0.91 -9.62 1.25
N HIS A 54 -1.46 -9.26 2.38
CA HIS A 54 -0.76 -8.49 3.41
C HIS A 54 -1.28 -8.81 4.80
N ALA A 55 -0.38 -9.04 5.76
CA ALA A 55 -0.74 -9.47 7.11
C ALA A 55 -1.64 -8.46 7.86
N MET A 56 -1.44 -7.16 7.67
CA MET A 56 -2.22 -6.11 8.34
C MET A 56 -3.29 -5.50 7.43
N GLY A 57 -2.97 -5.26 6.16
CA GLY A 57 -3.88 -4.61 5.20
C GLY A 57 -4.85 -5.54 4.48
N GLY A 58 -4.75 -6.87 4.70
CA GLY A 58 -5.52 -7.86 3.94
C GLY A 58 -4.90 -8.10 2.56
N TYR A 59 -4.73 -7.06 1.78
CA TYR A 59 -3.97 -7.05 0.54
C TYR A 59 -3.01 -5.84 0.49
N GLY A 60 -2.05 -5.90 -0.41
CA GLY A 60 -1.16 -4.80 -0.77
C GLY A 60 -1.29 -4.51 -2.25
N GLY A 61 -1.79 -3.33 -2.59
CA GLY A 61 -1.91 -2.79 -3.93
C GLY A 61 -1.47 -1.33 -3.96
N VAL A 62 -1.96 -0.56 -4.93
CA VAL A 62 -1.54 0.85 -5.10
C VAL A 62 -1.97 1.76 -3.96
N LEU A 63 -3.10 1.50 -3.28
CA LEU A 63 -3.52 2.27 -2.10
C LEU A 63 -2.52 2.09 -0.95
N LYS A 64 -2.13 0.86 -0.65
CA LYS A 64 -1.11 0.58 0.37
C LYS A 64 0.24 1.18 -0.02
N ASN A 65 0.60 1.13 -1.29
CA ASN A 65 1.86 1.69 -1.79
C ASN A 65 1.85 3.22 -1.74
N ALA A 66 0.73 3.87 -2.08
CA ALA A 66 0.57 5.32 -1.96
C ALA A 66 0.67 5.79 -0.50
N SER A 67 0.08 5.05 0.43
CA SER A 67 0.11 5.39 1.87
C SER A 67 1.45 4.99 2.52
N ILE A 68 1.60 3.70 2.82
CA ILE A 68 2.75 3.17 3.59
C ILE A 68 4.06 3.23 2.77
N GLY A 69 3.98 3.09 1.43
CA GLY A 69 5.16 3.14 0.56
C GLY A 69 5.76 4.54 0.45
N VAL A 70 4.93 5.58 0.39
CA VAL A 70 5.36 6.99 0.28
C VAL A 70 5.69 7.61 1.64
N ALA A 71 5.05 7.14 2.71
CA ALA A 71 5.29 7.64 4.06
C ALA A 71 6.74 7.43 4.49
N SER A 72 7.30 8.44 5.18
CA SER A 72 8.59 8.33 5.89
C SER A 72 8.50 7.29 7.03
N ALA A 73 9.62 7.00 7.67
CA ALA A 73 9.64 6.09 8.82
C ALA A 73 8.65 6.53 9.93
N ASP A 74 8.64 7.82 10.27
CA ASP A 74 7.71 8.38 11.25
C ASP A 74 6.26 8.42 10.72
N GLY A 75 6.08 8.65 9.41
CA GLY A 75 4.78 8.56 8.75
C GLY A 75 4.18 7.17 8.84
N LYS A 76 4.98 6.13 8.61
CA LYS A 76 4.55 4.74 8.79
C LYS A 76 4.09 4.49 10.22
N ALA A 77 4.84 4.96 11.23
CA ALA A 77 4.43 4.85 12.63
C ALA A 77 3.10 5.59 12.88
N TYR A 78 2.97 6.80 12.35
CA TYR A 78 1.77 7.62 12.52
C TYR A 78 0.51 7.00 11.92
N ILE A 79 0.62 6.40 10.73
CA ILE A 79 -0.48 5.69 10.06
C ILE A 79 -0.84 4.41 10.84
N HIS A 80 0.14 3.56 11.21
CA HIS A 80 -0.11 2.29 11.90
C HIS A 80 -0.72 2.48 13.29
N THR A 81 -0.50 3.63 13.91
CA THR A 81 -1.02 3.94 15.24
C THR A 81 -2.28 4.82 15.21
N ALA A 82 -2.83 5.06 14.02
CA ALA A 82 -3.96 5.98 13.81
C ALA A 82 -3.74 7.34 14.48
N GLY A 83 -2.57 7.92 14.29
CA GLY A 83 -2.21 9.23 14.78
C GLY A 83 -1.80 9.32 16.26
N LYS A 84 -1.64 8.18 16.94
CA LYS A 84 -1.29 8.17 18.38
C LYS A 84 0.17 8.53 18.64
N THR A 85 1.08 8.09 17.78
CA THR A 85 2.51 8.45 17.83
C THR A 85 3.10 8.45 16.42
N ASP A 86 4.07 9.33 16.20
CA ASP A 86 4.90 9.39 15.00
C ASP A 86 6.32 8.85 15.24
N LYS A 87 6.55 8.22 16.38
CA LYS A 87 7.85 7.64 16.73
C LYS A 87 7.92 6.17 16.36
N THR A 88 8.85 5.84 15.49
CA THR A 88 9.04 4.47 14.99
C THR A 88 9.29 3.46 16.11
N GLU A 89 10.02 3.81 17.15
CA GLU A 89 10.32 2.95 18.29
C GLU A 89 9.09 2.65 19.17
N GLU A 90 8.06 3.50 19.12
CA GLU A 90 6.82 3.33 19.88
C GLU A 90 5.72 2.62 19.07
N MET A 91 5.89 2.45 17.75
CA MET A 91 4.86 1.98 16.83
C MET A 91 4.26 0.64 17.26
N TRP A 92 5.09 -0.36 17.51
CA TRP A 92 4.62 -1.72 17.81
C TRP A 92 3.85 -1.84 19.11
N GLN A 93 4.08 -0.93 20.07
CA GLN A 93 3.36 -0.89 21.36
C GLN A 93 2.03 -0.14 21.24
N ASN A 94 1.80 0.56 20.14
CA ASN A 94 0.67 1.46 19.94
C ASN A 94 -0.11 1.17 18.64
N ILE A 95 0.06 -0.02 18.06
CA ILE A 95 -0.69 -0.43 16.85
C ILE A 95 -2.19 -0.19 17.08
N ALA A 96 -2.82 0.46 16.13
CA ALA A 96 -4.24 0.77 16.18
C ALA A 96 -5.09 -0.49 15.96
N GLU A 97 -6.36 -0.42 16.36
CA GLU A 97 -7.36 -1.39 15.95
C GLU A 97 -7.48 -1.42 14.41
N GLN A 98 -7.90 -2.57 13.88
CA GLN A 98 -7.86 -2.85 12.45
C GLN A 98 -8.53 -1.77 11.59
N ASP A 99 -9.75 -1.37 11.94
CA ASP A 99 -10.51 -0.38 11.16
C ASP A 99 -9.85 1.01 11.20
N LEU A 100 -9.35 1.42 12.37
CA LEU A 100 -8.68 2.70 12.53
C LEU A 100 -7.38 2.75 11.70
N PHE A 101 -6.65 1.64 11.63
CA PHE A 101 -5.47 1.52 10.78
C PHE A 101 -5.84 1.64 9.29
N LEU A 102 -6.85 0.89 8.82
CA LEU A 102 -7.27 0.92 7.42
C LEU A 102 -7.77 2.30 6.99
N GLU A 103 -8.58 2.97 7.84
CA GLU A 103 -9.06 4.32 7.58
C GLU A 103 -7.91 5.35 7.57
N SER A 104 -6.92 5.18 8.45
CA SER A 104 -5.71 6.03 8.45
C SER A 104 -4.87 5.82 7.19
N MET A 105 -4.73 4.57 6.75
CA MET A 105 -4.04 4.22 5.51
C MET A 105 -4.75 4.82 4.29
N ALA A 106 -6.08 4.75 4.25
CA ALA A 106 -6.86 5.36 3.17
C ALA A 106 -6.72 6.89 3.15
N ALA A 107 -6.74 7.54 4.32
CA ALA A 107 -6.55 8.99 4.42
C ALA A 107 -5.14 9.43 3.97
N ALA A 108 -4.10 8.65 4.27
CA ALA A 108 -2.74 8.90 3.81
C ALA A 108 -2.60 8.69 2.28
N ALA A 109 -3.20 7.62 1.73
CA ALA A 109 -3.22 7.41 0.28
C ALA A 109 -3.91 8.56 -0.45
N GLN A 110 -5.04 9.05 0.08
CA GLN A 110 -5.73 10.22 -0.46
C GLN A 110 -4.86 11.49 -0.40
N ALA A 111 -4.06 11.67 0.66
CA ALA A 111 -3.19 12.84 0.76
C ALA A 111 -2.12 12.87 -0.35
N VAL A 112 -1.59 11.71 -0.72
CA VAL A 112 -0.63 11.57 -1.83
C VAL A 112 -1.31 11.81 -3.18
N ASP A 113 -2.51 11.25 -3.38
CA ASP A 113 -3.32 11.49 -4.57
C ASP A 113 -3.64 12.97 -4.74
N ASP A 114 -4.09 13.65 -3.67
CA ASP A 114 -4.36 15.09 -3.64
C ASP A 114 -3.12 15.94 -3.93
N TYR A 115 -1.95 15.49 -3.46
CA TYR A 115 -0.70 16.21 -3.66
C TYR A 115 -0.29 16.25 -5.14
N PHE A 116 -0.40 15.13 -5.84
CA PHE A 116 -0.06 15.04 -7.27
C PHE A 116 -1.20 15.44 -8.19
N GLY A 117 -2.46 15.30 -7.75
CA GLY A 117 -3.65 15.60 -8.56
C GLY A 117 -3.69 14.79 -9.85
N GLU A 118 -3.67 15.46 -11.01
CA GLU A 118 -3.68 14.79 -12.32
C GLU A 118 -2.29 14.21 -12.72
N ASN A 119 -1.27 14.44 -11.92
CA ASN A 119 0.11 14.04 -12.20
C ASN A 119 0.50 12.72 -11.50
N ILE A 120 -0.45 11.81 -11.34
CA ILE A 120 -0.19 10.47 -10.81
C ILE A 120 -0.90 9.40 -11.63
N ILE A 121 -0.21 8.28 -11.85
CA ILE A 121 -0.79 7.07 -12.42
C ILE A 121 -0.49 5.89 -11.52
N TYR A 122 -1.43 4.98 -11.42
CA TYR A 122 -1.37 3.79 -10.59
C TYR A 122 -1.27 2.55 -11.46
N ILE A 123 -0.38 1.62 -11.10
CA ILE A 123 -0.15 0.37 -11.82
C ILE A 123 -0.04 -0.77 -10.79
N ASN A 124 -0.91 -1.76 -10.89
CA ASN A 124 -0.80 -3.02 -10.16
C ASN A 124 -0.25 -4.13 -11.06
N ILE A 125 0.80 -4.80 -10.61
CA ILE A 125 1.35 -5.99 -11.25
C ILE A 125 0.84 -7.22 -10.48
N MET A 126 0.00 -8.01 -11.14
CA MET A 126 -0.60 -9.22 -10.59
C MET A 126 0.15 -10.46 -11.10
N ASN A 127 1.38 -10.65 -10.60
CA ASN A 127 2.21 -11.82 -10.88
C ASN A 127 2.80 -12.35 -9.58
N ASN A 128 3.20 -13.61 -9.55
CA ASN A 128 3.80 -14.24 -8.36
C ASN A 128 3.05 -13.93 -7.05
N MET A 129 1.72 -13.91 -7.10
CA MET A 129 0.89 -13.48 -5.96
C MET A 129 0.88 -14.53 -4.86
N SER A 130 1.17 -14.09 -3.63
CA SER A 130 1.14 -14.89 -2.40
C SER A 130 0.22 -14.25 -1.36
N VAL A 131 0.01 -14.91 -0.23
CA VAL A 131 -0.78 -14.38 0.90
C VAL A 131 0.00 -13.38 1.74
N ASP A 132 1.30 -13.32 1.58
CA ASP A 132 2.20 -12.47 2.36
C ASP A 132 2.76 -11.32 1.52
N CYS A 133 3.24 -10.30 2.23
CA CYS A 133 3.86 -9.14 1.62
C CYS A 133 5.32 -9.45 1.25
N ASP A 134 5.82 -8.80 0.19
CA ASP A 134 7.25 -8.84 -0.20
C ASP A 134 8.19 -8.31 0.90
N CYS A 135 7.65 -7.62 1.91
CA CYS A 135 8.41 -7.16 3.07
C CYS A 135 8.60 -8.25 4.14
N ASP A 136 7.98 -9.41 4.01
CA ASP A 136 8.22 -10.56 4.89
C ASP A 136 9.56 -11.22 4.50
N ALA A 137 10.38 -11.52 5.49
CA ALA A 137 11.66 -12.21 5.27
C ALA A 137 11.46 -13.66 4.82
N HIS A 138 10.32 -14.26 5.11
CA HIS A 138 9.97 -15.64 4.78
C HIS A 138 8.54 -15.71 4.23
N PRO A 139 8.27 -15.13 3.04
CA PRO A 139 6.93 -15.11 2.47
C PRO A 139 6.46 -16.52 2.11
N SER A 140 5.16 -16.73 2.17
CA SER A 140 4.53 -17.95 1.70
C SER A 140 4.78 -18.18 0.21
N GLU A 141 4.66 -19.44 -0.21
CA GLU A 141 4.78 -19.82 -1.62
C GLU A 141 3.78 -19.04 -2.50
N VAL A 142 4.16 -18.87 -3.76
CA VAL A 142 3.28 -18.30 -4.79
C VAL A 142 2.13 -19.26 -5.03
N LEU A 143 0.89 -18.80 -4.86
CA LEU A 143 -0.32 -19.61 -4.95
C LEU A 143 -1.08 -19.40 -6.26
N LEU A 144 -0.87 -18.27 -6.92
CA LEU A 144 -1.64 -17.85 -8.08
C LEU A 144 -0.74 -17.69 -9.30
N LYS A 145 -1.27 -18.10 -10.44
CA LYS A 145 -0.65 -17.80 -11.76
C LYS A 145 -0.71 -16.32 -12.03
N ASP A 146 0.24 -15.86 -12.82
CA ASP A 146 0.29 -14.49 -13.30
C ASP A 146 -1.00 -14.13 -14.03
N TYR A 147 -1.61 -13.04 -13.64
CA TYR A 147 -2.80 -12.51 -14.31
C TYR A 147 -2.44 -11.45 -15.34
N GLY A 148 -1.59 -10.49 -14.94
CA GLY A 148 -1.17 -9.40 -15.82
C GLY A 148 -0.93 -8.09 -15.10
N ILE A 149 -1.08 -7.00 -15.82
CA ILE A 149 -0.83 -5.64 -15.34
C ILE A 149 -2.09 -4.81 -15.55
N LEU A 150 -2.55 -4.14 -14.51
CA LEU A 150 -3.68 -3.21 -14.55
C LEU A 150 -3.18 -1.81 -14.24
N ALA A 151 -3.74 -0.80 -14.90
CA ALA A 151 -3.40 0.60 -14.67
C ALA A 151 -4.66 1.48 -14.66
N SER A 152 -4.64 2.54 -13.85
CA SER A 152 -5.72 3.52 -13.74
C SER A 152 -5.18 4.83 -13.17
N THR A 153 -5.93 5.90 -13.37
CA THR A 153 -5.78 7.17 -12.64
C THR A 153 -6.63 7.19 -11.36
N ASP A 154 -7.46 6.19 -11.13
CA ASP A 154 -8.26 6.00 -9.91
C ASP A 154 -7.71 4.81 -9.14
N PRO A 155 -7.04 5.03 -7.98
CA PRO A 155 -6.43 3.96 -7.20
C PRO A 155 -7.45 3.03 -6.54
N VAL A 156 -8.63 3.55 -6.18
CA VAL A 156 -9.70 2.76 -5.55
C VAL A 156 -10.30 1.81 -6.56
N ALA A 157 -10.65 2.29 -7.74
CA ALA A 157 -11.16 1.47 -8.83
C ALA A 157 -10.13 0.40 -9.26
N LEU A 158 -8.85 0.74 -9.27
CA LEU A 158 -7.79 -0.19 -9.64
C LEU A 158 -7.63 -1.33 -8.61
N ASP A 159 -7.49 -1.01 -7.34
CA ASP A 159 -7.36 -2.03 -6.29
C ASP A 159 -8.63 -2.88 -6.20
N LYS A 160 -9.82 -2.26 -6.32
CA LYS A 160 -11.09 -3.00 -6.40
C LYS A 160 -11.11 -4.00 -7.54
N ALA A 161 -10.69 -3.58 -8.75
CA ALA A 161 -10.62 -4.49 -9.89
C ALA A 161 -9.68 -5.68 -9.66
N CYS A 162 -8.51 -5.45 -9.02
CA CYS A 162 -7.58 -6.51 -8.68
C CYS A 162 -8.19 -7.49 -7.67
N VAL A 163 -8.87 -6.99 -6.64
CA VAL A 163 -9.57 -7.82 -5.66
C VAL A 163 -10.69 -8.62 -6.33
N ASP A 164 -11.50 -8.01 -7.19
CA ASP A 164 -12.58 -8.70 -7.92
C ASP A 164 -12.04 -9.84 -8.79
N ILE A 165 -10.89 -9.63 -9.43
CA ILE A 165 -10.20 -10.68 -10.17
C ILE A 165 -9.88 -11.87 -9.25
N ILE A 166 -9.27 -11.62 -8.08
CA ILE A 166 -8.95 -12.69 -7.12
C ILE A 166 -10.20 -13.45 -6.68
N PHE A 167 -11.27 -12.72 -6.34
CA PHE A 167 -12.52 -13.32 -5.84
C PHE A 167 -13.28 -14.11 -6.92
N ASN A 168 -13.15 -13.73 -8.18
CA ASN A 168 -13.83 -14.39 -9.31
C ASN A 168 -12.95 -15.43 -10.04
N MET A 169 -11.71 -15.62 -9.63
CA MET A 169 -10.88 -16.69 -10.19
C MET A 169 -11.47 -18.06 -9.88
N HIS A 170 -11.45 -18.94 -10.87
CA HIS A 170 -11.77 -20.35 -10.66
C HIS A 170 -10.51 -21.11 -10.23
N PRO A 171 -10.52 -21.74 -9.04
CA PRO A 171 -9.38 -22.54 -8.58
C PRO A 171 -9.09 -23.67 -9.55
N THR A 172 -7.81 -23.87 -9.84
CA THR A 172 -7.28 -24.97 -10.64
C THR A 172 -5.98 -25.45 -10.02
N GLU A 173 -5.44 -26.58 -10.48
CA GLU A 173 -4.11 -27.02 -10.03
C GLU A 173 -3.05 -25.95 -10.28
N GLY A 174 -2.35 -25.56 -9.22
CA GLY A 174 -1.34 -24.48 -9.22
C GLY A 174 -1.94 -23.08 -9.37
N ASN A 175 -3.22 -22.90 -9.01
CA ASN A 175 -3.89 -21.59 -9.00
C ASN A 175 -4.99 -21.62 -7.91
N ASP A 176 -4.58 -21.50 -6.64
CA ASP A 176 -5.48 -21.52 -5.48
C ASP A 176 -5.63 -20.12 -4.88
N ASN A 177 -6.80 -19.50 -5.10
CA ASN A 177 -7.11 -18.17 -4.58
C ASN A 177 -7.72 -18.18 -3.17
N ALA A 178 -8.12 -19.34 -2.64
CA ALA A 178 -8.81 -19.41 -1.35
C ALA A 178 -7.99 -18.82 -0.19
N PRO A 179 -6.68 -19.10 -0.02
CA PRO A 179 -5.91 -18.52 1.06
C PRO A 179 -5.78 -16.99 0.98
N LEU A 180 -5.71 -16.43 -0.23
CA LEU A 180 -5.66 -14.98 -0.42
C LEU A 180 -7.01 -14.32 -0.12
N ILE A 181 -8.12 -14.92 -0.54
CA ILE A 181 -9.48 -14.49 -0.19
C ILE A 181 -9.67 -14.52 1.33
N GLU A 182 -9.25 -15.57 2.01
CA GLU A 182 -9.31 -15.69 3.46
C GLU A 182 -8.49 -14.58 4.14
N ARG A 183 -7.29 -14.31 3.65
CA ARG A 183 -6.43 -13.22 4.16
C ARG A 183 -7.13 -11.87 4.03
N ILE A 184 -7.70 -11.55 2.88
CA ILE A 184 -8.41 -10.30 2.64
C ILE A 184 -9.61 -10.19 3.59
N ASN A 185 -10.48 -11.19 3.61
CA ASN A 185 -11.68 -11.20 4.46
C ASN A 185 -11.36 -11.12 5.94
N SER A 186 -10.26 -11.74 6.41
CA SER A 186 -9.86 -11.69 7.83
C SER A 186 -9.45 -10.29 8.29
N ARG A 187 -9.15 -9.37 7.38
CA ARG A 187 -8.67 -8.02 7.70
C ARG A 187 -9.69 -6.92 7.42
N HIS A 188 -10.58 -7.13 6.48
CA HIS A 188 -11.60 -6.13 6.13
C HIS A 188 -12.95 -6.36 6.85
N GLY A 189 -13.17 -7.53 7.43
CA GLY A 189 -14.37 -7.83 8.23
C GLY A 189 -15.68 -7.47 7.51
N LEU A 190 -16.55 -6.72 8.20
CA LEU A 190 -17.80 -6.19 7.64
C LEU A 190 -17.57 -4.99 6.70
N HIS A 191 -16.40 -4.38 6.74
CA HIS A 191 -15.98 -3.36 5.79
C HIS A 191 -15.35 -4.06 4.59
N THR A 192 -16.16 -4.83 3.91
CA THR A 192 -15.74 -5.42 2.66
C THR A 192 -15.47 -4.29 1.66
N ILE A 193 -14.60 -4.56 0.73
CA ILE A 193 -14.22 -3.72 -0.40
C ILE A 193 -15.41 -3.21 -1.22
N ASP A 194 -16.62 -3.57 -0.86
CA ASP A 194 -17.88 -3.13 -1.44
C ASP A 194 -18.42 -1.80 -0.88
N HIS A 195 -17.65 -1.15 0.03
CA HIS A 195 -18.01 0.14 0.60
C HIS A 195 -16.92 1.21 0.24
#